data_762ec19d4d915edd5372542a9b586a9a
#
_entry.id   762ec19d4d915edd5372542a9b586a9a
#
_cell.length_a   1.000
_cell.length_b   1.000
_cell.length_c   1.000
_cell.angle_alpha   90.00
_cell.angle_beta   90.00
_cell.angle_gamma   90.00
#
_symmetry.space_group_name_H-M   'P 1'
#
loop_
_entity.id
_entity.type
_entity.pdbx_description
1 polymer ?
#
loop_
_entity_poly.entity_id
_entity_poly.type
_entity_poly.pdbx_seq_one_letter_code
_entity_poly.pdbx_strand_id
1 'polypeptide(L)'
;MKILFIGGTGSISTSSSHLLESKGHKLTLITRGNRTERLPDTVKHITADFNYINQDLYKYITRNLWDCVVNWNIYNKDQALRDIRLFNGRIKKYYFISTTAIYGQINRPINEEIEIYNTIWDYAVSKIKAENIFREAHIKQNFPVVILRPGHTYCDFTIPTNIQGLGYGLIEQINEDEEVLIHNDGESQWTLTHSDDFAKVLSSLLALEDINGEIFNIVSSEYKTWKNIYMIYEDQLKKKINTCNVPAEFIYKKDNLLGLPIIGDKQKNMIFDNSKIRKIIPDFDDFILLEDGLKRSIHWAK
;
A
#
# COMPACT_ATOMS: atom_id res chain seq x y z
N MET A 1 -5.98 16.03 15.64
CA MET A 1 -6.99 16.00 14.56
C MET A 1 -8.00 14.90 14.85
N LYS A 2 -9.23 15.03 14.30
CA LYS A 2 -10.25 13.97 14.31
C LYS A 2 -10.23 13.25 12.96
N ILE A 3 -9.77 12.03 12.92
CA ILE A 3 -9.48 11.27 11.70
C ILE A 3 -10.38 10.05 11.62
N LEU A 4 -10.98 9.84 10.45
CA LEU A 4 -11.73 8.63 10.14
C LEU A 4 -10.90 7.72 9.22
N PHE A 5 -10.63 6.50 9.67
CA PHE A 5 -10.05 5.44 8.84
C PHE A 5 -11.15 4.47 8.40
N ILE A 6 -11.24 4.24 7.11
CA ILE A 6 -12.05 3.17 6.52
C ILE A 6 -11.09 2.02 6.18
N GLY A 7 -11.07 1.01 7.02
CA GLY A 7 -9.97 0.05 7.18
C GLY A 7 -9.07 0.44 8.36
N GLY A 8 -7.80 0.01 8.35
CA GLY A 8 -6.82 0.38 9.39
C GLY A 8 -6.11 -0.80 10.05
N THR A 9 -6.41 -2.03 9.64
CA THR A 9 -5.82 -3.28 10.20
C THR A 9 -5.09 -4.13 9.14
N GLY A 10 -4.80 -3.56 7.98
CA GLY A 10 -4.02 -4.19 6.90
C GLY A 10 -2.52 -3.95 7.07
N SER A 11 -1.71 -4.54 6.20
CA SER A 11 -0.23 -4.45 6.25
C SER A 11 0.29 -3.01 6.21
N ILE A 12 -0.31 -2.13 5.42
CA ILE A 12 0.11 -0.72 5.35
C ILE A 12 -0.52 0.11 6.48
N SER A 13 -1.80 -0.15 6.75
CA SER A 13 -2.61 0.72 7.59
C SER A 13 -2.41 0.54 9.09
N THR A 14 -1.94 -0.63 9.54
CA THR A 14 -1.70 -0.91 10.96
C THR A 14 -0.66 0.04 11.53
N SER A 15 0.52 0.16 10.91
CA SER A 15 1.56 1.11 11.32
C SER A 15 1.04 2.55 11.36
N SER A 16 0.23 2.95 10.36
CA SER A 16 -0.38 4.29 10.32
C SER A 16 -1.36 4.51 11.48
N SER A 17 -2.17 3.49 11.83
CA SER A 17 -3.11 3.58 12.94
C SER A 17 -2.39 3.79 14.28
N HIS A 18 -1.35 2.99 14.54
CA HIS A 18 -0.56 3.10 15.78
C HIS A 18 0.22 4.41 15.86
N LEU A 19 0.89 4.82 14.78
CA LEU A 19 1.66 6.06 14.78
C LEU A 19 0.78 7.28 15.00
N LEU A 20 -0.38 7.37 14.34
CA LEU A 20 -1.26 8.52 14.50
C LEU A 20 -1.94 8.56 15.86
N GLU A 21 -2.27 7.41 16.42
CA GLU A 21 -2.77 7.30 17.80
C GLU A 21 -1.70 7.77 18.79
N SER A 22 -0.48 7.27 18.69
CA SER A 22 0.64 7.66 19.57
C SER A 22 0.98 9.16 19.51
N LYS A 23 0.68 9.82 18.37
CA LYS A 23 0.78 11.28 18.22
C LYS A 23 -0.44 12.05 18.76
N GLY A 24 -1.37 11.38 19.43
CA GLY A 24 -2.53 11.99 20.08
C GLY A 24 -3.67 12.39 19.14
N HIS A 25 -3.71 11.85 17.91
CA HIS A 25 -4.86 12.05 17.03
C HIS A 25 -6.06 11.24 17.50
N LYS A 26 -7.28 11.81 17.39
CA LYS A 26 -8.52 11.11 17.69
C LYS A 26 -8.94 10.26 16.50
N LEU A 27 -8.55 8.99 16.51
CA LEU A 27 -8.89 8.05 15.45
C LEU A 27 -10.24 7.37 15.68
N THR A 28 -11.00 7.24 14.60
CA THR A 28 -12.11 6.29 14.51
C THR A 28 -11.84 5.36 13.35
N LEU A 29 -11.84 4.05 13.59
CA LEU A 29 -11.63 3.03 12.58
C LEU A 29 -12.94 2.30 12.29
N ILE A 30 -13.33 2.20 11.02
CA ILE A 30 -14.42 1.36 10.54
C ILE A 30 -13.82 0.14 9.87
N THR A 31 -13.97 -1.05 10.47
CA THR A 31 -13.46 -2.30 9.93
C THR A 31 -14.51 -3.42 10.07
N ARG A 32 -14.30 -4.54 9.37
CA ARG A 32 -15.17 -5.73 9.48
C ARG A 32 -14.97 -6.54 10.77
N GLY A 33 -14.03 -6.16 11.62
CA GLY A 33 -13.75 -6.82 12.90
C GLY A 33 -12.89 -8.08 12.83
N ASN A 34 -12.35 -8.45 11.66
CA ASN A 34 -11.61 -9.72 11.49
C ASN A 34 -10.17 -9.69 12.06
N ARG A 35 -9.65 -8.53 12.44
CA ARG A 35 -8.26 -8.33 12.89
C ARG A 35 -8.21 -7.26 13.98
N THR A 36 -9.03 -7.43 15.00
CA THR A 36 -9.15 -6.47 16.11
C THR A 36 -7.90 -6.43 16.98
N GLU A 37 -7.12 -7.51 17.00
CA GLU A 37 -5.82 -7.61 17.67
C GLU A 37 -4.76 -6.62 17.12
N ARG A 38 -5.01 -6.03 15.95
CA ARG A 38 -4.13 -5.04 15.31
C ARG A 38 -4.56 -3.60 15.54
N LEU A 39 -5.62 -3.38 16.30
CA LEU A 39 -6.10 -2.04 16.62
C LEU A 39 -5.24 -1.44 17.73
N PRO A 40 -4.90 -0.14 17.68
CA PRO A 40 -4.37 0.56 18.83
C PRO A 40 -5.39 0.58 19.98
N ASP A 41 -4.90 0.63 21.23
CA ASP A 41 -5.72 0.44 22.43
C ASP A 41 -6.77 1.54 22.67
N THR A 42 -6.48 2.77 22.24
CA THR A 42 -7.32 3.94 22.57
C THR A 42 -8.20 4.43 21.42
N VAL A 43 -8.22 3.74 20.30
CA VAL A 43 -9.01 4.16 19.13
C VAL A 43 -10.48 3.78 19.27
N LYS A 44 -11.35 4.62 18.73
CA LYS A 44 -12.75 4.24 18.58
C LYS A 44 -12.89 3.26 17.40
N HIS A 45 -13.31 2.03 17.68
CA HIS A 45 -13.57 1.04 16.66
C HIS A 45 -15.08 0.86 16.40
N ILE A 46 -15.45 0.78 15.12
CA ILE A 46 -16.81 0.48 14.67
C ILE A 46 -16.71 -0.73 13.74
N THR A 47 -17.34 -1.83 14.16
CA THR A 47 -17.42 -3.04 13.33
C THR A 47 -18.53 -2.87 12.29
N ALA A 48 -18.13 -2.68 11.02
CA ALA A 48 -19.04 -2.57 9.90
C ALA A 48 -18.34 -2.88 8.57
N ASP A 49 -19.09 -3.37 7.59
CA ASP A 49 -18.64 -3.39 6.20
C ASP A 49 -19.02 -2.08 5.52
N PHE A 50 -18.01 -1.30 5.16
CA PHE A 50 -18.20 0.01 4.52
C PHE A 50 -18.79 -0.07 3.10
N ASN A 51 -18.87 -1.26 2.51
CA ASN A 51 -19.59 -1.45 1.25
C ASN A 51 -21.12 -1.45 1.45
N TYR A 52 -21.58 -1.70 2.69
CA TYR A 52 -23.00 -1.76 3.05
C TYR A 52 -23.30 -0.78 4.19
N ILE A 53 -23.30 0.52 3.87
CA ILE A 53 -23.53 1.58 4.84
C ILE A 53 -25.03 1.59 5.22
N ASN A 54 -25.36 1.11 6.41
CA ASN A 54 -26.70 1.22 6.97
C ASN A 54 -27.01 2.65 7.48
N GLN A 55 -28.26 2.89 7.87
CA GLN A 55 -28.71 4.22 8.28
C GLN A 55 -27.95 4.77 9.51
N ASP A 56 -27.59 3.91 10.45
CA ASP A 56 -26.91 4.33 11.68
C ASP A 56 -25.45 4.69 11.40
N LEU A 57 -24.74 3.89 10.61
CA LEU A 57 -23.38 4.21 10.16
C LEU A 57 -23.37 5.50 9.33
N TYR A 58 -24.33 5.65 8.41
CA TYR A 58 -24.49 6.89 7.64
C TYR A 58 -24.67 8.11 8.54
N LYS A 59 -25.61 8.04 9.49
CA LYS A 59 -25.83 9.11 10.47
C LYS A 59 -24.58 9.39 11.30
N TYR A 60 -23.89 8.36 11.74
CA TYR A 60 -22.66 8.52 12.51
C TYR A 60 -21.60 9.28 11.70
N ILE A 61 -21.35 8.86 10.45
CA ILE A 61 -20.34 9.50 9.59
C ILE A 61 -20.70 10.96 9.30
N THR A 62 -21.96 11.23 8.93
CA THR A 62 -22.40 12.54 8.44
C THR A 62 -22.69 13.55 9.54
N ARG A 63 -22.97 13.13 10.77
CA ARG A 63 -23.16 14.00 11.93
C ARG A 63 -21.85 14.39 12.62
N ASN A 64 -20.76 13.70 12.34
CA ASN A 64 -19.46 14.02 12.86
C ASN A 64 -18.69 14.92 11.87
N LEU A 65 -17.98 15.91 12.40
CA LEU A 65 -17.00 16.66 11.64
C LEU A 65 -15.66 15.92 11.68
N TRP A 66 -15.09 15.68 10.52
CA TRP A 66 -13.80 15.03 10.36
C TRP A 66 -12.79 16.02 9.81
N ASP A 67 -11.62 16.11 10.41
CA ASP A 67 -10.52 16.87 9.80
C ASP A 67 -10.00 16.12 8.57
N CYS A 68 -9.94 14.79 8.66
CA CYS A 68 -9.42 13.97 7.59
C CYS A 68 -10.14 12.61 7.51
N VAL A 69 -10.27 12.11 6.31
CA VAL A 69 -10.69 10.72 6.02
C VAL A 69 -9.58 10.02 5.25
N VAL A 70 -9.17 8.82 5.68
CA VAL A 70 -8.25 7.95 4.95
C VAL A 70 -8.98 6.66 4.62
N ASN A 71 -9.19 6.39 3.34
CA ASN A 71 -9.84 5.16 2.92
C ASN A 71 -8.83 4.19 2.28
N TRP A 72 -8.59 3.10 2.99
CA TRP A 72 -7.70 2.01 2.58
C TRP A 72 -8.36 1.00 1.62
N ASN A 73 -9.68 1.07 1.45
CA ASN A 73 -10.49 0.02 0.83
C ASN A 73 -11.22 0.49 -0.44
N ILE A 74 -10.68 1.45 -1.18
CA ILE A 74 -11.19 1.82 -2.49
C ILE A 74 -10.52 0.97 -3.57
N TYR A 75 -11.28 0.12 -4.22
CA TYR A 75 -10.80 -0.78 -5.27
C TYR A 75 -11.42 -0.51 -6.65
N ASN A 76 -12.48 0.29 -6.73
CA ASN A 76 -13.17 0.56 -7.99
C ASN A 76 -13.85 1.94 -8.02
N LYS A 77 -14.33 2.32 -9.19
CA LYS A 77 -14.98 3.61 -9.45
C LYS A 77 -16.25 3.86 -8.60
N ASP A 78 -17.03 2.81 -8.33
CA ASP A 78 -18.31 2.96 -7.63
C ASP A 78 -18.09 3.30 -6.16
N GLN A 79 -17.05 2.72 -5.55
CA GLN A 79 -16.61 3.08 -4.21
C GLN A 79 -16.10 4.52 -4.16
N ALA A 80 -15.34 4.97 -5.18
CA ALA A 80 -14.88 6.36 -5.26
C ALA A 80 -16.05 7.34 -5.37
N LEU A 81 -17.02 7.07 -6.24
CA LEU A 81 -18.24 7.90 -6.39
C LEU A 81 -19.08 7.93 -5.12
N ARG A 82 -19.20 6.81 -4.41
CA ARG A 82 -19.87 6.74 -3.11
C ARG A 82 -19.21 7.67 -2.11
N ASP A 83 -17.90 7.60 -1.98
CA ASP A 83 -17.16 8.38 -1.00
C ASP A 83 -17.18 9.88 -1.31
N ILE A 84 -17.10 10.26 -2.58
CA ILE A 84 -17.27 11.67 -2.98
C ILE A 84 -18.64 12.17 -2.53
N ARG A 85 -19.73 11.45 -2.82
CA ARG A 85 -21.08 11.87 -2.37
C ARG A 85 -21.22 11.94 -0.86
N LEU A 86 -20.54 11.05 -0.13
CA LEU A 86 -20.62 10.97 1.32
C LEU A 86 -19.84 12.09 2.01
N PHE A 87 -18.67 12.46 1.48
CA PHE A 87 -17.72 13.34 2.16
C PHE A 87 -17.60 14.74 1.57
N ASN A 88 -18.11 15.00 0.36
CA ASN A 88 -17.99 16.32 -0.27
C ASN A 88 -18.62 17.43 0.61
N GLY A 89 -17.87 18.51 0.84
CA GLY A 89 -18.29 19.63 1.68
C GLY A 89 -18.31 19.34 3.20
N ARG A 90 -17.81 18.20 3.66
CA ARG A 90 -17.88 17.75 5.07
C ARG A 90 -16.55 17.47 5.72
N ILE A 91 -15.47 17.51 4.96
CA ILE A 91 -14.11 17.19 5.40
C ILE A 91 -13.10 18.18 4.86
N LYS A 92 -11.97 18.34 5.54
CA LYS A 92 -10.88 19.21 5.06
C LYS A 92 -9.93 18.48 4.10
N LYS A 93 -9.72 17.18 4.31
CA LYS A 93 -8.84 16.33 3.47
C LYS A 93 -9.39 14.93 3.33
N TYR A 94 -9.19 14.35 2.16
CA TYR A 94 -9.50 12.96 1.85
C TYR A 94 -8.26 12.30 1.27
N TYR A 95 -7.75 11.25 1.92
CA TYR A 95 -6.63 10.48 1.40
C TYR A 95 -7.13 9.22 0.72
N PHE A 96 -6.94 9.17 -0.59
CA PHE A 96 -7.19 7.99 -1.40
C PHE A 96 -5.92 7.16 -1.51
N ILE A 97 -5.95 5.92 -1.05
CA ILE A 97 -4.83 4.99 -1.18
C ILE A 97 -4.94 4.27 -2.52
N SER A 98 -4.17 4.74 -3.49
CA SER A 98 -3.99 4.15 -4.81
C SER A 98 -2.90 3.05 -4.78
N THR A 99 -2.04 2.95 -5.78
CA THR A 99 -0.95 1.97 -5.87
C THR A 99 0.03 2.37 -6.96
N THR A 100 1.30 2.02 -6.85
CA THR A 100 2.26 2.14 -7.96
C THR A 100 2.06 1.09 -9.05
N ALA A 101 1.29 0.05 -8.82
CA ALA A 101 0.95 -0.94 -9.85
C ALA A 101 0.20 -0.37 -11.07
N ILE A 102 -0.31 0.87 -10.96
CA ILE A 102 -0.95 1.59 -12.08
C ILE A 102 0.04 2.02 -13.17
N TYR A 103 1.33 2.09 -12.85
CA TYR A 103 2.36 2.37 -13.84
C TYR A 103 2.60 1.14 -14.72
N GLY A 104 2.77 1.38 -16.00
CA GLY A 104 3.19 0.34 -16.94
C GLY A 104 4.68 0.05 -16.86
N GLN A 105 5.18 -0.71 -17.83
CA GLN A 105 6.61 -0.94 -17.99
C GLN A 105 7.30 0.35 -18.47
N ILE A 106 8.28 0.82 -17.69
CA ILE A 106 9.00 2.07 -17.94
C ILE A 106 10.49 1.82 -17.76
N ASN A 107 11.31 2.27 -18.72
CA ASN A 107 12.77 2.09 -18.71
C ASN A 107 13.51 3.29 -18.10
N ARG A 108 12.91 3.95 -17.12
CA ARG A 108 13.50 5.06 -16.36
C ARG A 108 12.88 5.11 -14.96
N PRO A 109 13.49 5.80 -13.99
CA PRO A 109 12.87 6.00 -12.68
C PRO A 109 11.47 6.62 -12.80
N ILE A 110 10.52 6.06 -12.06
CA ILE A 110 9.10 6.40 -12.10
C ILE A 110 8.83 7.52 -11.11
N ASN A 111 8.27 8.62 -11.56
CA ASN A 111 7.74 9.70 -10.74
C ASN A 111 6.25 9.93 -11.01
N GLU A 112 5.64 10.90 -10.32
CA GLU A 112 4.19 11.17 -10.39
C GLU A 112 3.75 11.79 -11.72
N GLU A 113 4.67 12.34 -12.51
CA GLU A 113 4.39 12.96 -13.82
C GLU A 113 4.27 11.93 -14.95
N ILE A 114 4.72 10.70 -14.70
CA ILE A 114 4.66 9.62 -15.68
C ILE A 114 3.19 9.23 -15.89
N GLU A 115 2.83 9.08 -17.15
CA GLU A 115 1.51 8.61 -17.55
C GLU A 115 1.22 7.23 -16.94
N ILE A 116 0.05 7.11 -16.32
CA ILE A 116 -0.41 5.87 -15.75
C ILE A 116 -0.93 4.95 -16.85
N TYR A 117 -0.28 3.79 -16.98
CA TYR A 117 -0.60 2.83 -18.05
C TYR A 117 -0.37 1.39 -17.59
N ASN A 118 -1.38 0.78 -17.03
CA ASN A 118 -1.40 -0.66 -16.81
C ASN A 118 -2.75 -1.20 -17.28
N THR A 119 -2.75 -1.96 -18.36
CA THR A 119 -3.96 -2.52 -18.98
C THR A 119 -4.08 -4.03 -18.80
N ILE A 120 -3.11 -4.64 -18.11
CA ILE A 120 -3.01 -6.10 -18.01
C ILE A 120 -3.67 -6.59 -16.72
N TRP A 121 -3.44 -5.90 -15.62
CA TRP A 121 -3.88 -6.34 -14.30
C TRP A 121 -5.15 -5.61 -13.87
N ASP A 122 -6.28 -6.32 -13.78
CA ASP A 122 -7.59 -5.75 -13.43
C ASP A 122 -7.60 -4.92 -12.16
N TYR A 123 -6.80 -5.29 -11.17
CA TYR A 123 -6.61 -4.49 -9.97
C TYR A 123 -6.06 -3.10 -10.30
N ALA A 124 -5.00 -3.03 -11.09
CA ALA A 124 -4.41 -1.76 -11.51
C ALA A 124 -5.38 -0.93 -12.36
N VAL A 125 -6.06 -1.56 -13.32
CA VAL A 125 -7.10 -0.92 -14.15
C VAL A 125 -8.21 -0.32 -13.28
N SER A 126 -8.65 -1.04 -12.27
CA SER A 126 -9.70 -0.58 -11.36
C SER A 126 -9.25 0.57 -10.48
N LYS A 127 -7.99 0.56 -10.01
CA LYS A 127 -7.38 1.69 -9.28
C LYS A 127 -7.23 2.92 -10.16
N ILE A 128 -6.82 2.78 -11.43
CA ILE A 128 -6.75 3.88 -12.41
C ILE A 128 -8.13 4.54 -12.57
N LYS A 129 -9.19 3.74 -12.73
CA LYS A 129 -10.56 4.27 -12.84
C LYS A 129 -10.98 5.04 -11.60
N ALA A 130 -10.69 4.53 -10.40
CA ALA A 130 -11.00 5.22 -9.16
C ALA A 130 -10.20 6.53 -9.01
N GLU A 131 -8.91 6.52 -9.36
CA GLU A 131 -8.04 7.69 -9.32
C GLU A 131 -8.56 8.80 -10.25
N ASN A 132 -8.95 8.46 -11.48
CA ASN A 132 -9.52 9.43 -12.42
C ASN A 132 -10.81 10.06 -11.89
N ILE A 133 -11.69 9.30 -11.23
CA ILE A 133 -12.91 9.81 -10.60
C ILE A 133 -12.57 10.82 -9.50
N PHE A 134 -11.59 10.54 -8.64
CA PHE A 134 -11.18 11.50 -7.60
C PHE A 134 -10.54 12.76 -8.17
N ARG A 135 -9.68 12.64 -9.19
CA ARG A 135 -9.07 13.78 -9.89
C ARG A 135 -10.15 14.67 -10.53
N GLU A 136 -11.11 14.05 -11.21
CA GLU A 136 -12.24 14.76 -11.80
C GLU A 136 -13.08 15.48 -10.74
N ALA A 137 -13.36 14.85 -9.61
CA ALA A 137 -14.10 15.45 -8.51
C ALA A 137 -13.33 16.63 -7.89
N HIS A 138 -12.01 16.54 -7.79
CA HIS A 138 -11.17 17.66 -7.36
C HIS A 138 -11.33 18.85 -8.31
N ILE A 139 -11.17 18.64 -9.61
CA ILE A 139 -11.23 19.71 -10.62
C ILE A 139 -12.64 20.34 -10.70
N LYS A 140 -13.69 19.51 -10.70
CA LYS A 140 -15.06 19.99 -10.96
C LYS A 140 -15.82 20.41 -9.71
N GLN A 141 -15.47 19.89 -8.54
CA GLN A 141 -16.25 20.03 -7.30
C GLN A 141 -15.40 20.49 -6.12
N ASN A 142 -14.12 20.77 -6.32
CA ASN A 142 -13.14 21.08 -5.27
C ASN A 142 -13.10 20.00 -4.15
N PHE A 143 -13.32 18.74 -4.52
CA PHE A 143 -13.22 17.65 -3.56
C PHE A 143 -11.77 17.57 -3.04
N PRO A 144 -11.54 17.60 -1.70
CA PRO A 144 -10.22 17.82 -1.12
C PRO A 144 -9.39 16.51 -1.09
N VAL A 145 -9.19 15.88 -2.23
CA VAL A 145 -8.45 14.61 -2.32
C VAL A 145 -6.94 14.81 -2.38
N VAL A 146 -6.22 13.97 -1.67
CA VAL A 146 -4.78 13.69 -1.84
C VAL A 146 -4.64 12.23 -2.23
N ILE A 147 -3.92 11.95 -3.32
CA ILE A 147 -3.76 10.60 -3.84
C ILE A 147 -2.39 10.06 -3.41
N LEU A 148 -2.39 8.94 -2.70
CA LEU A 148 -1.16 8.26 -2.28
C LEU A 148 -1.00 6.97 -3.07
N ARG A 149 0.16 6.81 -3.72
CA ARG A 149 0.53 5.62 -4.48
C ARG A 149 1.63 4.86 -3.72
N PRO A 150 1.26 3.96 -2.79
CA PRO A 150 2.24 3.10 -2.15
C PRO A 150 2.88 2.16 -3.17
N GLY A 151 4.18 1.91 -3.00
CA GLY A 151 4.89 0.83 -3.65
C GLY A 151 4.48 -0.54 -3.09
N HIS A 152 5.24 -1.59 -3.42
CA HIS A 152 5.09 -2.88 -2.75
C HIS A 152 5.48 -2.72 -1.28
N THR A 153 4.47 -2.59 -0.44
CA THR A 153 4.65 -2.31 0.98
C THR A 153 4.57 -3.59 1.80
N TYR A 154 5.50 -3.74 2.73
CA TYR A 154 5.56 -4.83 3.70
C TYR A 154 5.62 -4.28 5.13
N CYS A 155 5.49 -5.13 6.13
CA CYS A 155 5.51 -4.77 7.55
C CYS A 155 6.07 -5.92 8.39
N ASP A 156 6.24 -5.70 9.69
CA ASP A 156 6.80 -6.72 10.59
C ASP A 156 6.06 -8.07 10.53
N PHE A 157 4.75 -8.06 10.31
CA PHE A 157 3.93 -9.28 10.21
C PHE A 157 3.61 -9.70 8.76
N THR A 158 4.42 -9.32 7.77
CA THR A 158 4.31 -9.79 6.38
C THR A 158 5.68 -9.91 5.73
N ILE A 159 5.89 -11.00 5.01
CA ILE A 159 7.10 -11.23 4.21
C ILE A 159 6.82 -10.83 2.76
N PRO A 160 7.56 -9.88 2.17
CA PRO A 160 7.41 -9.56 0.75
C PRO A 160 7.98 -10.67 -0.13
N THR A 161 7.21 -11.10 -1.12
CA THR A 161 7.58 -12.16 -2.05
C THR A 161 7.26 -11.79 -3.49
N ASN A 162 7.97 -12.40 -4.45
CA ASN A 162 7.64 -12.26 -5.86
C ASN A 162 6.31 -12.95 -6.20
N ILE A 163 5.87 -13.92 -5.42
CA ILE A 163 4.57 -14.59 -5.55
C ILE A 163 3.58 -13.94 -4.59
N GLN A 164 2.54 -13.35 -5.12
CA GLN A 164 1.54 -12.69 -4.30
C GLN A 164 0.80 -13.70 -3.41
N GLY A 165 0.68 -13.38 -2.12
CA GLY A 165 -0.05 -14.18 -1.16
C GLY A 165 0.75 -15.29 -0.49
N LEU A 166 1.99 -15.56 -0.93
CA LEU A 166 2.84 -16.58 -0.30
C LEU A 166 3.21 -16.19 1.15
N GLY A 167 3.65 -14.94 1.36
CA GLY A 167 3.94 -14.43 2.71
C GLY A 167 4.86 -15.34 3.51
N TYR A 168 4.45 -15.72 4.72
CA TYR A 168 5.22 -16.62 5.59
C TYR A 168 5.37 -18.05 5.05
N GLY A 169 4.53 -18.48 4.10
CA GLY A 169 4.73 -19.75 3.39
C GLY A 169 6.10 -19.86 2.72
N LEU A 170 6.70 -18.70 2.34
CA LEU A 170 8.10 -18.70 1.88
C LEU A 170 9.06 -19.21 2.95
N ILE A 171 8.90 -18.78 4.20
CA ILE A 171 9.78 -19.19 5.30
C ILE A 171 9.59 -20.68 5.62
N GLU A 172 8.36 -21.17 5.54
CA GLU A 172 8.03 -22.59 5.71
C GLU A 172 8.70 -23.43 4.61
N GLN A 173 8.54 -23.08 3.33
CA GLN A 173 9.20 -23.74 2.21
C GLN A 173 10.73 -23.78 2.38
N ILE A 174 11.34 -22.66 2.78
CA ILE A 174 12.79 -22.61 3.02
C ILE A 174 13.19 -23.54 4.16
N ASN A 175 12.42 -23.58 5.25
CA ASN A 175 12.71 -24.42 6.40
C ASN A 175 12.57 -25.93 6.09
N GLU A 176 11.68 -26.30 5.19
CA GLU A 176 11.43 -27.68 4.74
C GLU A 176 12.30 -28.12 3.55
N ASP A 177 13.26 -27.25 3.12
CA ASP A 177 14.12 -27.47 1.95
C ASP A 177 13.37 -27.66 0.63
N GLU A 178 12.15 -27.10 0.54
CA GLU A 178 11.35 -27.09 -0.67
C GLU A 178 11.90 -26.13 -1.72
N GLU A 179 11.56 -26.37 -2.99
CA GLU A 179 11.88 -25.44 -4.07
C GLU A 179 11.04 -24.17 -3.99
N VAL A 180 11.71 -23.02 -4.01
CA VAL A 180 11.08 -21.70 -4.03
C VAL A 180 11.03 -21.18 -5.46
N LEU A 181 9.83 -20.88 -5.92
CA LEU A 181 9.60 -20.36 -7.27
C LEU A 181 10.07 -18.90 -7.39
N ILE A 182 10.93 -18.66 -8.38
CA ILE A 182 11.30 -17.32 -8.83
C ILE A 182 10.85 -17.13 -10.28
N HIS A 183 10.13 -16.05 -10.59
CA HIS A 183 9.72 -15.78 -11.97
C HIS A 183 10.91 -15.35 -12.83
N ASN A 184 10.94 -15.81 -14.07
CA ASN A 184 12.00 -15.59 -15.05
C ASN A 184 13.38 -15.92 -14.45
N ASP A 185 14.33 -15.00 -14.52
CA ASP A 185 15.68 -15.10 -13.95
C ASP A 185 15.82 -14.43 -12.57
N GLY A 186 14.76 -13.79 -12.08
CA GLY A 186 14.75 -13.04 -10.82
C GLY A 186 15.51 -11.70 -10.87
N GLU A 187 15.91 -11.23 -12.04
CA GLU A 187 16.73 -10.03 -12.20
C GLU A 187 15.89 -8.73 -12.34
N SER A 188 14.55 -8.81 -12.36
CA SER A 188 13.73 -7.60 -12.29
C SER A 188 13.96 -6.84 -10.99
N GLN A 189 14.19 -5.53 -11.11
CA GLN A 189 14.53 -4.65 -9.99
C GLN A 189 13.27 -4.10 -9.33
N TRP A 190 13.21 -4.21 -8.00
CA TRP A 190 12.03 -3.84 -7.22
C TRP A 190 12.36 -2.96 -6.04
N THR A 191 11.46 -1.98 -5.83
CA THR A 191 11.44 -1.15 -4.63
C THR A 191 10.43 -1.73 -3.64
N LEU A 192 10.90 -2.04 -2.44
CA LEU A 192 10.07 -2.47 -1.31
C LEU A 192 10.07 -1.37 -0.25
N THR A 193 8.91 -1.05 0.30
CA THR A 193 8.76 0.03 1.28
C THR A 193 8.19 -0.51 2.58
N HIS A 194 8.81 -0.23 3.71
CA HIS A 194 8.27 -0.64 5.00
C HIS A 194 7.04 0.20 5.37
N SER A 195 6.05 -0.41 6.00
CA SER A 195 4.79 0.26 6.38
C SER A 195 4.98 1.39 7.40
N ASP A 196 6.02 1.33 8.22
CA ASP A 196 6.35 2.41 9.16
C ASP A 196 6.78 3.67 8.40
N ASP A 197 7.50 3.52 7.28
CA ASP A 197 7.87 4.67 6.46
C ASP A 197 6.64 5.28 5.78
N PHE A 198 5.73 4.43 5.30
CA PHE A 198 4.44 4.92 4.81
C PHE A 198 3.69 5.69 5.91
N ALA A 199 3.67 5.18 7.15
CA ALA A 199 3.00 5.81 8.27
C ALA A 199 3.63 7.18 8.62
N LYS A 200 4.97 7.28 8.62
CA LYS A 200 5.69 8.55 8.83
C LYS A 200 5.32 9.57 7.77
N VAL A 201 5.34 9.17 6.48
CA VAL A 201 4.95 10.04 5.37
C VAL A 201 3.50 10.50 5.51
N LEU A 202 2.55 9.59 5.74
CA LEU A 202 1.14 9.95 5.95
C LEU A 202 0.97 10.93 7.10
N SER A 203 1.64 10.68 8.24
CA SER A 203 1.61 11.56 9.40
C SER A 203 2.09 12.98 9.08
N SER A 204 3.17 13.11 8.31
CA SER A 204 3.70 14.42 7.89
C SER A 204 2.77 15.12 6.91
N LEU A 205 2.20 14.40 5.93
CA LEU A 205 1.25 14.95 4.97
C LEU A 205 -0.05 15.44 5.63
N LEU A 206 -0.46 14.84 6.76
CA LEU A 206 -1.62 15.29 7.53
C LEU A 206 -1.44 16.72 8.06
N ALA A 207 -0.22 17.12 8.39
CA ALA A 207 0.10 18.44 8.93
C ALA A 207 0.15 19.56 7.86
N LEU A 208 0.29 19.20 6.58
CA LEU A 208 0.37 20.17 5.49
C LEU A 208 -1.03 20.67 5.08
N GLU A 209 -1.17 21.94 4.74
CA GLU A 209 -2.47 22.52 4.38
C GLU A 209 -2.76 22.46 2.88
N ASP A 210 -1.87 22.93 2.04
CA ASP A 210 -2.10 23.18 0.61
C ASP A 210 -1.65 22.02 -0.29
N ILE A 211 -2.15 20.81 -0.01
CA ILE A 211 -1.82 19.62 -0.80
C ILE A 211 -3.05 18.95 -1.45
N ASN A 212 -4.21 19.59 -1.41
CA ASN A 212 -5.39 19.05 -2.06
C ASN A 212 -5.21 19.02 -3.59
N GLY A 213 -5.52 17.88 -4.20
CA GLY A 213 -5.28 17.61 -5.62
C GLY A 213 -3.91 16.98 -5.91
N GLU A 214 -3.00 16.97 -4.93
CA GLU A 214 -1.66 16.41 -5.10
C GLU A 214 -1.66 14.88 -5.12
N ILE A 215 -0.63 14.35 -5.81
CA ILE A 215 -0.36 12.92 -5.93
C ILE A 215 1.05 12.65 -5.44
N PHE A 216 1.23 11.61 -4.62
CA PHE A 216 2.52 11.23 -4.09
C PHE A 216 2.79 9.74 -4.24
N ASN A 217 3.93 9.38 -4.84
CA ASN A 217 4.49 8.04 -4.72
C ASN A 217 5.14 7.89 -3.33
N ILE A 218 4.69 6.90 -2.57
CA ILE A 218 5.29 6.61 -1.27
C ILE A 218 6.10 5.33 -1.40
N VAL A 219 7.39 5.51 -1.66
CA VAL A 219 8.32 4.47 -2.06
C VAL A 219 9.70 4.73 -1.48
N SER A 220 10.41 3.67 -1.08
CA SER A 220 11.84 3.76 -0.73
C SER A 220 12.67 4.20 -1.93
N SER A 221 13.85 4.74 -1.69
CA SER A 221 14.86 4.96 -2.73
C SER A 221 15.71 3.71 -3.01
N GLU A 222 15.66 2.73 -2.13
CA GLU A 222 16.38 1.46 -2.29
C GLU A 222 15.62 0.52 -3.22
N TYR A 223 16.34 -0.09 -4.15
CA TYR A 223 15.81 -1.17 -5.00
C TYR A 223 16.81 -2.31 -5.10
N LYS A 224 16.31 -3.52 -5.24
CA LYS A 224 17.10 -4.75 -5.43
C LYS A 224 16.41 -5.66 -6.45
N THR A 225 17.18 -6.56 -7.06
CA THR A 225 16.58 -7.65 -7.85
C THR A 225 15.86 -8.64 -6.92
N TRP A 226 14.87 -9.34 -7.41
CA TRP A 226 14.24 -10.40 -6.62
C TRP A 226 15.25 -11.42 -6.13
N LYS A 227 16.21 -11.77 -6.98
CA LYS A 227 17.32 -12.64 -6.60
C LYS A 227 18.10 -12.12 -5.40
N ASN A 228 18.43 -10.80 -5.37
CA ASN A 228 19.13 -10.20 -4.24
C ASN A 228 18.25 -10.16 -2.98
N ILE A 229 16.93 -9.96 -3.13
CA ILE A 229 15.98 -10.05 -2.01
C ILE A 229 16.00 -11.44 -1.39
N TYR A 230 16.02 -12.51 -2.22
CA TYR A 230 16.12 -13.88 -1.73
C TYR A 230 17.47 -14.17 -1.07
N MET A 231 18.57 -13.58 -1.55
CA MET A 231 19.87 -13.67 -0.87
C MET A 231 19.84 -13.06 0.54
N ILE A 232 19.08 -11.97 0.74
CA ILE A 232 18.88 -11.41 2.09
C ILE A 232 18.14 -12.43 2.98
N TYR A 233 17.12 -13.12 2.47
CA TYR A 233 16.46 -14.19 3.22
C TYR A 233 17.43 -15.32 3.58
N GLU A 234 18.26 -15.80 2.63
CA GLU A 234 19.29 -16.79 2.91
C GLU A 234 20.19 -16.36 4.07
N ASP A 235 20.66 -15.11 4.02
CA ASP A 235 21.57 -14.59 5.04
C ASP A 235 20.91 -14.46 6.42
N GLN A 236 19.68 -13.95 6.47
CA GLN A 236 18.93 -13.78 7.73
C GLN A 236 18.50 -15.12 8.35
N LEU A 237 18.16 -16.11 7.53
CA LEU A 237 17.76 -17.44 7.98
C LEU A 237 18.96 -18.38 8.20
N LYS A 238 20.15 -18.01 7.73
CA LYS A 238 21.36 -18.85 7.71
C LYS A 238 21.11 -20.17 7.01
N LYS A 239 20.30 -20.14 5.96
CA LYS A 239 19.90 -21.32 5.19
C LYS A 239 19.88 -20.99 3.70
N LYS A 240 20.43 -21.87 2.87
CA LYS A 240 20.37 -21.74 1.41
C LYS A 240 18.96 -21.98 0.91
N ILE A 241 18.55 -21.21 -0.09
CA ILE A 241 17.25 -21.35 -0.74
C ILE A 241 17.43 -22.13 -2.03
N ASN A 242 16.72 -23.24 -2.14
CA ASN A 242 16.64 -24.00 -3.38
C ASN A 242 15.63 -23.33 -4.32
N THR A 243 16.12 -22.63 -5.36
CA THR A 243 15.26 -21.82 -6.24
C THR A 243 14.96 -22.53 -7.56
N CYS A 244 13.70 -22.47 -7.99
CA CYS A 244 13.24 -22.90 -9.31
C CYS A 244 12.84 -21.69 -10.16
N ASN A 245 13.55 -21.45 -11.24
CA ASN A 245 13.27 -20.35 -12.15
C ASN A 245 12.20 -20.75 -13.17
N VAL A 246 11.07 -20.03 -13.18
CA VAL A 246 9.92 -20.34 -14.03
C VAL A 246 9.52 -19.12 -14.87
N PRO A 247 9.35 -19.26 -16.20
CA PRO A 247 8.89 -18.15 -17.04
C PRO A 247 7.56 -17.59 -16.55
N ALA A 248 7.47 -16.26 -16.45
CA ALA A 248 6.27 -15.57 -15.97
C ALA A 248 5.01 -15.95 -16.77
N GLU A 249 5.13 -16.08 -18.08
CA GLU A 249 4.05 -16.49 -18.98
C GLU A 249 3.59 -17.94 -18.72
N PHE A 250 4.51 -18.83 -18.30
CA PHE A 250 4.14 -20.19 -17.92
C PHE A 250 3.34 -20.19 -16.62
N ILE A 251 3.77 -19.42 -15.61
CA ILE A 251 3.03 -19.27 -14.35
C ILE A 251 1.62 -18.74 -14.65
N TYR A 252 1.50 -17.71 -15.48
CA TYR A 252 0.23 -17.12 -15.86
C TYR A 252 -0.69 -18.13 -16.57
N LYS A 253 -0.16 -18.93 -17.47
CA LYS A 253 -0.94 -19.96 -18.17
C LYS A 253 -1.43 -21.08 -17.23
N LYS A 254 -0.69 -21.38 -16.19
CA LYS A 254 -1.04 -22.44 -15.22
C LYS A 254 -1.98 -21.94 -14.14
N ASP A 255 -1.75 -20.73 -13.65
CA ASP A 255 -2.56 -20.09 -12.63
C ASP A 255 -2.63 -18.56 -12.88
N ASN A 256 -3.78 -18.10 -13.36
CA ASN A 256 -4.02 -16.70 -13.65
C ASN A 256 -3.91 -15.81 -12.40
N LEU A 257 -4.33 -16.31 -11.24
CA LEU A 257 -4.33 -15.51 -10.00
C LEU A 257 -2.90 -15.25 -9.53
N LEU A 258 -2.02 -16.22 -9.64
CA LEU A 258 -0.59 -16.06 -9.34
C LEU A 258 0.15 -15.30 -10.44
N GLY A 259 -0.17 -15.55 -11.70
CA GLY A 259 0.58 -15.00 -12.83
C GLY A 259 0.23 -13.57 -13.20
N LEU A 260 -1.01 -13.12 -13.05
CA LEU A 260 -1.42 -11.75 -13.39
C LEU A 260 -0.61 -10.66 -12.67
N PRO A 261 -0.36 -10.73 -11.35
CA PRO A 261 0.51 -9.77 -10.68
C PRO A 261 1.96 -9.81 -11.16
N ILE A 262 2.42 -10.98 -11.66
CA ILE A 262 3.78 -11.12 -12.18
C ILE A 262 3.89 -10.45 -13.55
N ILE A 263 3.07 -10.84 -14.52
CA ILE A 263 3.12 -10.28 -15.87
C ILE A 263 2.68 -8.82 -15.94
N GLY A 264 1.73 -8.42 -15.10
CA GLY A 264 1.22 -7.06 -15.03
C GLY A 264 2.17 -6.08 -14.32
N ASP A 265 3.05 -6.57 -13.45
CA ASP A 265 3.83 -5.74 -12.55
C ASP A 265 5.22 -6.32 -12.26
N LYS A 266 5.34 -7.44 -11.51
CA LYS A 266 6.58 -7.90 -10.87
C LYS A 266 7.72 -8.35 -11.80
N GLN A 267 7.44 -8.76 -13.02
CA GLN A 267 8.48 -9.12 -13.99
C GLN A 267 9.21 -7.89 -14.59
N LYS A 268 8.77 -6.68 -14.26
CA LYS A 268 9.31 -5.42 -14.79
C LYS A 268 10.15 -4.72 -13.73
N ASN A 269 11.03 -3.81 -14.15
CA ASN A 269 11.75 -2.95 -13.23
C ASN A 269 10.81 -1.87 -12.68
N MET A 270 10.69 -1.81 -11.35
CA MET A 270 9.89 -0.84 -10.62
C MET A 270 10.80 -0.01 -9.71
N ILE A 271 11.54 0.89 -10.36
CA ILE A 271 12.47 1.84 -9.73
C ILE A 271 11.81 3.20 -9.70
N PHE A 272 11.86 3.89 -8.58
CA PHE A 272 11.14 5.14 -8.38
C PHE A 272 12.08 6.31 -8.07
N ASP A 273 11.67 7.49 -8.54
CA ASP A 273 12.15 8.77 -8.08
C ASP A 273 11.19 9.29 -7.01
N ASN A 274 11.63 9.34 -5.76
CA ASN A 274 10.85 9.82 -4.62
C ASN A 274 11.20 11.26 -4.21
N SER A 275 11.84 12.02 -5.09
CA SER A 275 12.27 13.40 -4.84
C SER A 275 11.12 14.33 -4.46
N LYS A 276 9.92 14.12 -5.01
CA LYS A 276 8.74 14.92 -4.69
C LYS A 276 8.38 14.85 -3.21
N ILE A 277 8.28 13.65 -2.64
CA ILE A 277 7.94 13.48 -1.23
C ILE A 277 9.06 13.98 -0.31
N ARG A 278 10.32 13.75 -0.65
CA ARG A 278 11.48 14.25 0.09
C ARG A 278 11.52 15.78 0.12
N LYS A 279 11.16 16.46 -0.98
CA LYS A 279 11.11 17.92 -1.05
C LYS A 279 10.01 18.51 -0.13
N ILE A 280 8.89 17.81 0.00
CA ILE A 280 7.75 18.28 0.80
C ILE A 280 7.91 17.97 2.28
N ILE A 281 8.65 16.91 2.60
CA ILE A 281 8.95 16.48 3.97
C ILE A 281 10.49 16.51 4.16
N PRO A 282 11.09 17.71 4.29
CA PRO A 282 12.56 17.83 4.32
C PRO A 282 13.20 17.16 5.53
N ASP A 283 12.50 17.10 6.66
CA ASP A 283 12.97 16.43 7.88
C ASP A 283 12.64 14.93 7.90
N PHE A 284 12.26 14.38 6.75
CA PHE A 284 11.98 12.95 6.65
C PHE A 284 13.30 12.18 6.68
N ASP A 285 13.52 11.44 7.77
CA ASP A 285 14.64 10.51 7.91
C ASP A 285 14.65 9.49 6.77
N ASP A 286 15.79 8.90 6.52
CA ASP A 286 15.88 7.87 5.49
C ASP A 286 14.90 6.73 5.73
N PHE A 287 14.43 6.14 4.63
CA PHE A 287 13.60 4.95 4.67
C PHE A 287 14.34 3.80 5.34
N ILE A 288 13.58 2.93 6.00
CA ILE A 288 14.12 1.71 6.61
C ILE A 288 14.81 0.89 5.53
N LEU A 289 16.08 0.57 5.74
CA LEU A 289 16.83 -0.28 4.83
C LEU A 289 16.14 -1.64 4.71
N LEU A 290 16.13 -2.18 3.49
CA LEU A 290 15.42 -3.44 3.21
C LEU A 290 15.90 -4.59 4.10
N GLU A 291 17.19 -4.69 4.33
CA GLU A 291 17.79 -5.70 5.21
C GLU A 291 17.24 -5.65 6.64
N ASP A 292 17.16 -4.44 7.21
CA ASP A 292 16.65 -4.23 8.57
C ASP A 292 15.15 -4.53 8.65
N GLY A 293 14.37 -4.08 7.67
CA GLY A 293 12.95 -4.36 7.61
C GLY A 293 12.64 -5.84 7.45
N LEU A 294 13.36 -6.56 6.58
CA LEU A 294 13.20 -8.01 6.42
C LEU A 294 13.60 -8.78 7.67
N LYS A 295 14.65 -8.35 8.37
CA LYS A 295 15.03 -8.93 9.66
C LYS A 295 13.90 -8.82 10.69
N ARG A 296 13.22 -7.68 10.77
CA ARG A 296 12.05 -7.48 11.63
C ARG A 296 10.91 -8.44 11.26
N SER A 297 10.58 -8.54 9.96
CA SER A 297 9.52 -9.43 9.47
C SER A 297 9.82 -10.90 9.76
N ILE A 298 11.07 -11.35 9.58
CA ILE A 298 11.49 -12.72 9.88
C ILE A 298 11.45 -12.99 11.39
N HIS A 299 11.86 -12.02 12.21
CA HIS A 299 11.82 -12.17 13.67
C HIS A 299 10.38 -12.34 14.19
N TRP A 300 9.44 -11.62 13.61
CA TRP A 300 8.03 -11.74 13.97
C TRP A 300 7.42 -13.11 13.63
N ALA A 301 7.97 -13.80 12.60
CA ALA A 301 7.54 -15.13 12.17
C ALA A 301 8.03 -16.28 13.09
N LYS A 302 9.02 -16.01 13.94
CA LYS A 302 9.58 -16.98 14.89
C LYS A 302 8.84 -16.96 16.21
#